data_bf135cf0fb66ed906758425d54ecae90
#
_entry.id   bf135cf0fb66ed906758425d54ecae90
#
_cell.length_a   1.000
_cell.length_b   1.000
_cell.length_c   1.000
_cell.angle_alpha   90.00
_cell.angle_beta   90.00
_cell.angle_gamma   90.00
#
_symmetry.space_group_name_H-M   'P 1'
#
loop_
_entity.id
_entity.type
_entity.pdbx_description
1 polymer ?
#
loop_
_entity_poly.entity_id
_entity_poly.type
_entity_poly.pdbx_seq_one_letter_code
_entity_poly.pdbx_strand_id
1 'polypeptide(L)'
;MKISPVPVVVTLVAIVCIGLAISYNGQKMVQQANGPKPEPAKSVAPNVSVINAVPSTYQAYVSGHGEAKAHWALSLKAQVKGEITNMSEQFATGNVVKKGQVLAQIDNTEYLQVVASAKATLADAKLALQEEQDLGNQAKREWQRSGVTQAPSSPLVFRTLQLEAAQATADNAQYALQTAQRDEKNTHISAPFDAVILSRDVDLGTYVSIGDTLATLNSTDKVEISVPLSLSQWQNLASDKSGEVILSDVTTQNQWQGYIARFEQHLDDSSRQRSVVVALDKPFEQATPLLPGTFLAVQIAGKALNNVIKLPASAVSQEGLIWYVNEQNTLMSIQAQKLFERGDYVYISPIEGHTNLRVVARPLVSYLNDMLVN
;
A
#
# COMPACT_ATOMS: atom_id res chain seq x y z
N MET A 1 57.35 -36.25 94.22
CA MET A 1 56.92 -35.12 93.33
C MET A 1 55.57 -34.60 93.83
N LYS A 2 55.59 -33.42 94.53
CA LYS A 2 54.33 -32.85 95.01
C LYS A 2 53.71 -32.04 93.88
N ILE A 3 52.63 -32.54 93.36
CA ILE A 3 51.84 -31.84 92.34
C ILE A 3 51.12 -30.71 93.10
N SER A 4 51.36 -29.47 92.81
CA SER A 4 50.64 -28.32 93.35
C SER A 4 49.17 -28.37 92.95
N PRO A 5 48.19 -28.08 93.86
CA PRO A 5 46.76 -28.22 93.61
C PRO A 5 46.22 -27.09 92.71
N VAL A 6 47.01 -26.09 92.36
CA VAL A 6 46.59 -24.90 91.60
C VAL A 6 46.04 -25.22 90.21
N PRO A 7 46.66 -26.05 89.35
CA PRO A 7 46.19 -26.27 88.02
C PRO A 7 44.85 -27.03 87.96
N VAL A 8 44.59 -27.90 88.95
CA VAL A 8 43.36 -28.68 89.02
C VAL A 8 42.17 -27.82 89.39
N VAL A 9 42.37 -26.86 90.27
CA VAL A 9 41.32 -25.88 90.64
C VAL A 9 40.94 -24.95 89.44
N VAL A 10 41.94 -24.49 88.70
CA VAL A 10 41.76 -23.62 87.51
C VAL A 10 40.95 -24.37 86.39
N THR A 11 41.26 -25.61 86.16
CA THR A 11 40.56 -26.45 85.14
C THR A 11 39.12 -26.72 85.57
N LEU A 12 38.86 -26.98 86.88
CA LEU A 12 37.51 -27.18 87.39
C LEU A 12 36.65 -25.92 87.26
N VAL A 13 37.26 -24.74 87.60
CA VAL A 13 36.54 -23.47 87.41
C VAL A 13 36.25 -23.14 85.96
N ALA A 14 37.19 -23.45 85.04
CA ALA A 14 36.97 -23.28 83.62
C ALA A 14 35.83 -24.15 83.08
N ILE A 15 35.72 -25.43 83.52
CA ILE A 15 34.67 -26.34 83.13
C ILE A 15 33.27 -25.86 83.64
N VAL A 16 33.25 -25.32 84.87
CA VAL A 16 32.03 -24.76 85.47
C VAL A 16 31.59 -23.52 84.68
N CYS A 17 32.52 -22.63 84.35
CA CYS A 17 32.22 -21.45 83.53
C CYS A 17 31.73 -21.81 82.13
N ILE A 18 32.32 -22.82 81.45
CA ILE A 18 31.85 -23.33 80.17
C ILE A 18 30.43 -23.92 80.29
N GLY A 19 30.19 -24.72 81.31
CA GLY A 19 28.85 -25.29 81.59
C GLY A 19 27.79 -24.21 81.82
N LEU A 20 28.12 -23.15 82.57
CA LEU A 20 27.22 -22.04 82.79
C LEU A 20 27.00 -21.22 81.49
N ALA A 21 28.04 -21.04 80.68
CA ALA A 21 27.90 -20.37 79.39
C ALA A 21 27.03 -21.13 78.40
N ILE A 22 27.17 -22.47 78.36
CA ILE A 22 26.32 -23.35 77.50
C ILE A 22 24.87 -23.35 78.01
N SER A 23 24.66 -23.42 79.33
CA SER A 23 23.30 -23.37 79.90
C SER A 23 22.65 -22.01 79.66
N TYR A 24 23.36 -20.88 79.80
CA TYR A 24 22.86 -19.56 79.52
C TYR A 24 22.53 -19.33 78.03
N ASN A 25 23.40 -19.76 77.12
CA ASN A 25 23.12 -19.68 75.68
C ASN A 25 22.01 -20.65 75.26
N GLY A 26 21.91 -21.83 75.86
CA GLY A 26 20.83 -22.76 75.62
C GLY A 26 19.47 -22.21 75.99
N GLN A 27 19.39 -21.54 77.15
CA GLN A 27 18.12 -20.86 77.55
C GLN A 27 17.77 -19.69 76.67
N LYS A 28 18.72 -18.89 76.17
CA LYS A 28 18.46 -17.85 75.17
C LYS A 28 18.00 -18.38 73.81
N MET A 29 18.55 -19.49 73.32
CA MET A 29 18.11 -20.13 72.11
C MET A 29 16.67 -20.70 72.26
N VAL A 30 16.32 -21.29 73.39
CA VAL A 30 14.95 -21.78 73.61
C VAL A 30 13.94 -20.61 73.75
N GLN A 31 14.33 -19.48 74.37
CA GLN A 31 13.47 -18.28 74.38
C GLN A 31 13.30 -17.62 73.01
N GLN A 32 14.32 -17.63 72.15
CA GLN A 32 14.24 -17.14 70.78
C GLN A 32 13.42 -18.09 69.91
N ALA A 33 13.46 -19.40 70.11
CA ALA A 33 12.65 -20.36 69.38
C ALA A 33 11.15 -20.28 69.76
N ASN A 34 10.83 -19.88 70.97
CA ASN A 34 9.47 -19.72 71.51
C ASN A 34 8.93 -18.24 71.44
N GLY A 35 9.65 -17.38 70.72
CA GLY A 35 9.13 -16.04 70.40
C GLY A 35 7.79 -16.13 69.62
N PRO A 36 6.90 -15.12 69.79
CA PRO A 36 5.63 -15.16 69.05
C PRO A 36 5.92 -15.29 67.58
N LYS A 37 5.42 -16.41 66.97
CA LYS A 37 5.43 -16.63 65.56
C LYS A 37 4.81 -15.38 64.93
N PRO A 38 5.46 -14.69 63.97
CA PRO A 38 4.85 -13.55 63.34
C PRO A 38 3.53 -14.02 62.75
N GLU A 39 2.42 -13.44 63.22
CA GLU A 39 1.11 -13.63 62.61
C GLU A 39 1.28 -13.32 61.10
N PRO A 40 0.81 -14.20 60.19
CA PRO A 40 0.87 -13.87 58.77
C PRO A 40 0.17 -12.53 58.62
N ALA A 41 0.90 -11.55 58.10
CA ALA A 41 0.38 -10.21 57.82
C ALA A 41 -0.93 -10.42 57.04
N LYS A 42 -2.07 -9.99 57.57
CA LYS A 42 -3.33 -9.96 56.83
C LYS A 42 -3.02 -9.25 55.52
N SER A 43 -3.00 -9.97 54.42
CA SER A 43 -2.85 -9.40 53.11
C SER A 43 -4.02 -8.42 52.93
N VAL A 44 -3.73 -7.13 53.02
CA VAL A 44 -4.72 -6.11 52.69
C VAL A 44 -5.02 -6.31 51.23
N ALA A 45 -6.25 -6.70 50.94
CA ALA A 45 -6.70 -6.87 49.55
C ALA A 45 -6.48 -5.55 48.81
N PRO A 46 -5.73 -5.54 47.70
CA PRO A 46 -5.48 -4.30 46.96
C PRO A 46 -6.79 -3.75 46.38
N ASN A 47 -6.92 -2.43 46.41
CA ASN A 47 -8.01 -1.74 45.71
C ASN A 47 -7.75 -1.76 44.21
N VAL A 48 -8.71 -2.21 43.42
CA VAL A 48 -8.64 -2.26 41.98
C VAL A 48 -9.70 -1.36 41.35
N SER A 49 -9.27 -0.58 40.37
CA SER A 49 -10.20 0.20 39.54
C SER A 49 -10.77 -0.71 38.46
N VAL A 50 -12.08 -0.89 38.43
CA VAL A 50 -12.75 -1.75 37.43
C VAL A 50 -13.59 -0.95 36.47
N ILE A 51 -13.74 -1.46 35.27
CA ILE A 51 -14.58 -0.96 34.18
C ILE A 51 -15.59 -2.04 33.85
N ASN A 52 -16.84 -1.67 33.75
CA ASN A 52 -17.86 -2.58 33.29
C ASN A 52 -17.78 -2.73 31.76
N ALA A 53 -17.34 -3.89 31.32
CA ALA A 53 -17.16 -4.23 29.92
C ALA A 53 -18.40 -4.95 29.41
N VAL A 54 -19.21 -4.26 28.60
CA VAL A 54 -20.43 -4.78 27.98
C VAL A 54 -20.22 -4.92 26.49
N PRO A 55 -20.50 -6.10 25.90
CA PRO A 55 -20.43 -6.29 24.47
C PRO A 55 -21.42 -5.38 23.71
N SER A 56 -20.96 -4.77 22.64
CA SER A 56 -21.75 -3.90 21.76
C SER A 56 -21.31 -4.06 20.29
N THR A 57 -22.05 -3.44 19.38
CA THR A 57 -21.65 -3.37 17.97
C THR A 57 -20.72 -2.19 17.76
N TYR A 58 -19.56 -2.43 17.17
CA TYR A 58 -18.58 -1.41 16.80
C TYR A 58 -18.13 -1.56 15.37
N GLN A 59 -17.91 -0.40 14.72
CA GLN A 59 -17.26 -0.36 13.42
C GLN A 59 -15.77 -0.67 13.57
N ALA A 60 -15.30 -1.69 12.85
CA ALA A 60 -13.87 -1.97 12.78
C ALA A 60 -13.15 -0.85 12.04
N TYR A 61 -11.88 -0.64 12.38
CA TYR A 61 -10.98 0.24 11.66
C TYR A 61 -9.71 -0.51 11.32
N VAL A 62 -9.25 -0.31 10.11
CA VAL A 62 -8.00 -0.87 9.61
C VAL A 62 -7.04 0.28 9.37
N SER A 63 -5.88 0.23 10.00
CA SER A 63 -4.85 1.25 9.86
C SER A 63 -3.63 0.66 9.18
N GLY A 64 -3.02 1.42 8.29
CA GLY A 64 -1.79 1.07 7.62
C GLY A 64 -1.07 2.33 7.15
N HIS A 65 0.02 2.16 6.44
CA HIS A 65 0.82 3.26 5.92
C HIS A 65 1.19 2.98 4.48
N GLY A 66 1.39 4.03 3.71
CA GLY A 66 1.85 3.92 2.34
C GLY A 66 2.31 5.26 1.78
N GLU A 67 3.07 5.19 0.71
CA GLU A 67 3.51 6.35 -0.04
C GLU A 67 2.49 6.69 -1.12
N ALA A 68 2.14 7.97 -1.25
CA ALA A 68 1.32 8.48 -2.33
C ALA A 68 2.11 8.44 -3.64
N LYS A 69 1.64 7.68 -4.62
CA LYS A 69 2.24 7.61 -5.95
C LYS A 69 1.29 8.17 -6.99
N ALA A 70 1.83 8.85 -7.99
CA ALA A 70 1.03 9.24 -9.13
C ALA A 70 0.43 7.99 -9.81
N HIS A 71 -0.79 8.09 -10.31
CA HIS A 71 -1.46 7.00 -11.03
C HIS A 71 -0.66 6.54 -12.26
N TRP A 72 -0.10 7.49 -13.00
CA TRP A 72 0.82 7.24 -14.11
C TRP A 72 2.13 7.98 -13.88
N ALA A 73 3.23 7.25 -13.95
CA ALA A 73 4.57 7.77 -14.02
C ALA A 73 5.18 7.36 -15.37
N LEU A 74 5.57 8.32 -16.18
CA LEU A 74 6.02 8.10 -17.54
C LEU A 74 7.37 8.77 -17.80
N SER A 75 8.33 7.99 -18.27
CA SER A 75 9.52 8.52 -18.95
C SER A 75 9.17 8.78 -20.41
N LEU A 76 8.93 10.05 -20.76
CA LEU A 76 8.61 10.50 -22.11
C LEU A 76 9.85 10.36 -22.98
N LYS A 77 9.75 9.60 -24.08
CA LYS A 77 10.88 9.29 -24.96
C LYS A 77 10.65 9.80 -26.37
N ALA A 78 11.75 10.16 -27.04
CA ALA A 78 11.73 10.50 -28.46
C ALA A 78 11.34 9.28 -29.29
N GLN A 79 10.35 9.44 -30.18
CA GLN A 79 9.89 8.41 -31.12
C GLN A 79 10.55 8.58 -32.51
N VAL A 80 11.12 9.74 -32.77
CA VAL A 80 11.84 10.08 -33.98
C VAL A 80 13.12 10.81 -33.61
N LYS A 81 14.10 10.85 -34.50
CA LYS A 81 15.39 11.54 -34.33
C LYS A 81 15.35 12.96 -34.88
N GLY A 82 16.19 13.84 -34.38
CA GLY A 82 16.39 15.19 -34.90
C GLY A 82 16.76 16.19 -33.83
N GLU A 83 16.99 17.44 -34.24
CA GLU A 83 17.28 18.55 -33.35
C GLU A 83 16.00 19.17 -32.79
N ILE A 84 16.01 19.53 -31.51
CA ILE A 84 14.89 20.27 -30.88
C ILE A 84 14.98 21.74 -31.32
N THR A 85 14.07 22.15 -32.20
CA THR A 85 14.03 23.49 -32.79
C THR A 85 13.09 24.46 -32.05
N ASN A 86 12.14 23.94 -31.29
CA ASN A 86 11.21 24.76 -30.51
C ASN A 86 10.90 24.08 -29.18
N MET A 87 10.73 24.89 -28.13
CA MET A 87 10.40 24.42 -26.78
C MET A 87 9.40 25.38 -26.14
N SER A 88 8.35 24.80 -25.54
CA SER A 88 7.35 25.55 -24.79
C SER A 88 7.96 26.09 -23.49
N GLU A 89 7.63 27.33 -23.13
CA GLU A 89 8.02 27.90 -21.83
C GLU A 89 7.44 27.08 -20.64
N GLN A 90 6.33 26.41 -20.86
CA GLN A 90 5.72 25.55 -19.85
C GLN A 90 6.44 24.20 -19.70
N PHE A 91 7.34 23.85 -20.63
CA PHE A 91 8.15 22.63 -20.52
C PHE A 91 9.32 22.85 -19.55
N ALA A 92 8.99 23.08 -18.28
CA ALA A 92 9.94 23.24 -17.18
C ALA A 92 9.54 22.40 -15.99
N THR A 93 10.51 21.96 -15.21
CA THR A 93 10.31 21.16 -14.00
C THR A 93 9.37 21.86 -13.02
N GLY A 94 8.41 21.10 -12.49
CA GLY A 94 7.41 21.59 -11.55
C GLY A 94 6.14 22.16 -12.21
N ASN A 95 6.16 22.43 -13.50
CA ASN A 95 4.98 22.93 -14.21
C ASN A 95 3.97 21.81 -14.49
N VAL A 96 2.69 22.20 -14.48
CA VAL A 96 1.59 21.32 -14.88
C VAL A 96 1.24 21.58 -16.34
N VAL A 97 1.10 20.50 -17.11
CA VAL A 97 0.76 20.51 -18.52
C VAL A 97 -0.49 19.69 -18.78
N LYS A 98 -1.25 20.07 -19.81
CA LYS A 98 -2.48 19.38 -20.20
C LYS A 98 -2.23 18.31 -21.24
N LYS A 99 -3.07 17.28 -21.27
CA LYS A 99 -3.07 16.24 -22.30
C LYS A 99 -3.11 16.86 -23.70
N GLY A 100 -2.20 16.42 -24.56
CA GLY A 100 -2.05 16.91 -25.94
C GLY A 100 -1.31 18.23 -26.09
N GLN A 101 -0.93 18.89 -24.98
CA GLN A 101 -0.13 20.11 -25.03
C GLN A 101 1.25 19.79 -25.58
N VAL A 102 1.67 20.55 -26.61
CA VAL A 102 3.01 20.42 -27.19
C VAL A 102 4.03 21.00 -26.23
N LEU A 103 5.03 20.20 -25.91
CA LEU A 103 6.14 20.51 -24.98
C LEU A 103 7.37 20.98 -25.74
N ALA A 104 7.70 20.29 -26.82
CA ALA A 104 8.82 20.61 -27.69
C ALA A 104 8.56 20.12 -29.14
N GLN A 105 9.34 20.62 -30.08
CA GLN A 105 9.28 20.21 -31.47
C GLN A 105 10.65 19.84 -31.96
N ILE A 106 10.76 18.68 -32.58
CA ILE A 106 11.93 18.22 -33.35
C ILE A 106 11.81 18.80 -34.76
N ASP A 107 12.95 19.12 -35.41
CA ASP A 107 12.96 19.55 -36.81
C ASP A 107 12.17 18.54 -37.68
N ASN A 108 11.12 19.05 -38.30
CA ASN A 108 10.19 18.23 -39.08
C ASN A 108 10.39 18.36 -40.59
N THR A 109 11.39 19.12 -41.05
CA THR A 109 11.62 19.42 -42.45
C THR A 109 11.77 18.16 -43.30
N GLU A 110 12.60 17.22 -42.86
CA GLU A 110 12.81 15.93 -43.53
C GLU A 110 11.54 15.09 -43.54
N TYR A 111 10.81 15.07 -42.41
CA TYR A 111 9.57 14.30 -42.26
C TYR A 111 8.46 14.83 -43.17
N LEU A 112 8.31 16.13 -43.30
CA LEU A 112 7.37 16.75 -44.26
C LEU A 112 7.67 16.38 -45.70
N GLN A 113 8.97 16.33 -46.07
CA GLN A 113 9.38 15.88 -47.40
C GLN A 113 9.00 14.42 -47.66
N VAL A 114 9.22 13.53 -46.68
CA VAL A 114 8.80 12.11 -46.77
C VAL A 114 7.29 11.97 -46.92
N VAL A 115 6.51 12.74 -46.17
CA VAL A 115 5.04 12.78 -46.30
C VAL A 115 4.61 13.23 -47.69
N ALA A 116 5.24 14.28 -48.26
CA ALA A 116 4.96 14.76 -49.60
C ALA A 116 5.25 13.71 -50.66
N SER A 117 6.41 13.04 -50.57
CA SER A 117 6.81 11.94 -51.46
C SER A 117 5.81 10.75 -51.38
N ALA A 118 5.45 10.32 -50.16
CA ALA A 118 4.51 9.23 -49.99
C ALA A 118 3.09 9.57 -50.53
N LYS A 119 2.68 10.84 -50.43
CA LYS A 119 1.41 11.30 -51.06
C LYS A 119 1.44 11.21 -52.57
N ALA A 120 2.56 11.59 -53.20
CA ALA A 120 2.72 11.47 -54.65
C ALA A 120 2.66 9.98 -55.07
N THR A 121 3.44 9.12 -54.42
CA THR A 121 3.43 7.66 -54.70
C THR A 121 2.03 7.06 -54.57
N LEU A 122 1.25 7.47 -53.55
CA LEU A 122 -0.13 7.01 -53.38
C LEU A 122 -1.03 7.49 -54.52
N ALA A 123 -0.84 8.75 -54.99
CA ALA A 123 -1.63 9.27 -56.08
C ALA A 123 -1.36 8.48 -57.40
N ASP A 124 -0.09 8.19 -57.68
CA ASP A 124 0.30 7.35 -58.83
C ASP A 124 -0.27 5.92 -58.76
N ALA A 125 -0.18 5.31 -57.57
CA ALA A 125 -0.73 3.96 -57.35
C ALA A 125 -2.26 3.92 -57.50
N LYS A 126 -2.99 4.97 -57.02
CA LYS A 126 -4.43 5.09 -57.22
C LYS A 126 -4.81 5.32 -58.68
N LEU A 127 -4.02 6.09 -59.42
CA LEU A 127 -4.25 6.24 -60.87
C LEU A 127 -4.11 4.89 -61.58
N ALA A 128 -3.03 4.16 -61.31
CA ALA A 128 -2.80 2.83 -61.90
C ALA A 128 -3.92 1.84 -61.55
N LEU A 129 -4.41 1.88 -60.32
CA LEU A 129 -5.56 1.04 -59.89
C LEU A 129 -6.82 1.42 -60.65
N GLN A 130 -7.11 2.73 -60.86
CA GLN A 130 -8.29 3.14 -61.60
C GLN A 130 -8.20 2.72 -63.08
N GLU A 131 -7.00 2.86 -63.68
CA GLU A 131 -6.76 2.38 -65.06
C GLU A 131 -7.02 0.88 -65.21
N GLU A 132 -6.54 0.03 -64.29
CA GLU A 132 -6.81 -1.41 -64.30
C GLU A 132 -8.31 -1.75 -64.08
N GLN A 133 -8.98 -0.97 -63.23
CA GLN A 133 -10.43 -1.11 -63.06
C GLN A 133 -11.20 -0.84 -64.36
N ASP A 134 -10.82 0.24 -65.06
CA ASP A 134 -11.47 0.64 -66.32
C ASP A 134 -11.17 -0.35 -67.44
N LEU A 135 -9.93 -0.83 -67.57
CA LEU A 135 -9.53 -1.87 -68.52
C LEU A 135 -10.26 -3.22 -68.24
N GLY A 136 -10.38 -3.61 -66.95
CA GLY A 136 -11.11 -4.79 -66.54
C GLY A 136 -12.60 -4.70 -66.88
N ASN A 137 -13.20 -3.53 -66.63
CA ASN A 137 -14.59 -3.25 -67.00
C ASN A 137 -14.80 -3.25 -68.52
N GLN A 138 -13.87 -2.71 -69.28
CA GLN A 138 -13.88 -2.77 -70.73
C GLN A 138 -13.84 -4.23 -71.24
N ALA A 139 -12.87 -5.03 -70.74
CA ALA A 139 -12.73 -6.45 -71.13
C ALA A 139 -14.02 -7.25 -70.82
N LYS A 140 -14.69 -6.99 -69.66
CA LYS A 140 -15.98 -7.62 -69.32
C LYS A 140 -17.08 -7.24 -70.33
N ARG A 141 -17.20 -5.96 -70.75
CA ARG A 141 -18.16 -5.49 -71.72
C ARG A 141 -17.89 -6.08 -73.13
N GLU A 142 -16.65 -6.24 -73.55
CA GLU A 142 -16.27 -6.87 -74.83
C GLU A 142 -16.59 -8.36 -74.86
N TRP A 143 -16.32 -9.06 -73.74
CA TRP A 143 -16.72 -10.47 -73.58
C TRP A 143 -18.24 -10.67 -73.72
N GLN A 144 -19.00 -9.85 -73.04
CA GLN A 144 -20.48 -9.88 -73.14
C GLN A 144 -20.98 -9.64 -74.57
N ARG A 145 -20.37 -8.69 -75.30
CA ARG A 145 -20.72 -8.40 -76.70
C ARG A 145 -20.36 -9.51 -77.70
N SER A 146 -19.36 -10.34 -77.35
CA SER A 146 -18.94 -11.42 -78.23
C SER A 146 -19.92 -12.59 -78.26
N GLY A 147 -21.01 -12.59 -77.50
CA GLY A 147 -22.01 -13.62 -77.45
C GLY A 147 -21.58 -14.93 -76.78
N VAL A 148 -20.38 -14.99 -76.21
CA VAL A 148 -19.85 -16.13 -75.47
C VAL A 148 -20.55 -16.23 -74.12
N THR A 149 -21.31 -17.32 -73.89
CA THR A 149 -22.03 -17.55 -72.62
C THR A 149 -21.21 -18.29 -71.58
N GLN A 150 -20.10 -18.92 -72.01
CA GLN A 150 -19.22 -19.70 -71.17
C GLN A 150 -18.28 -18.75 -70.38
N ALA A 151 -17.95 -19.09 -69.12
CA ALA A 151 -16.98 -18.35 -68.35
C ALA A 151 -15.58 -18.38 -69.02
N PRO A 152 -14.79 -17.30 -68.93
CA PRO A 152 -13.43 -17.28 -69.52
C PRO A 152 -12.55 -18.36 -68.88
N SER A 153 -11.71 -18.96 -69.71
CA SER A 153 -10.79 -20.03 -69.29
C SER A 153 -9.66 -19.57 -68.39
N SER A 154 -9.46 -18.25 -68.27
CA SER A 154 -8.38 -17.66 -67.44
C SER A 154 -8.84 -16.35 -66.77
N PRO A 155 -8.47 -16.10 -65.48
CA PRO A 155 -8.70 -14.83 -64.79
C PRO A 155 -8.04 -13.64 -65.50
N LEU A 156 -7.02 -13.87 -66.34
CA LEU A 156 -6.33 -12.82 -67.10
C LEU A 156 -7.23 -12.15 -68.14
N VAL A 157 -8.28 -12.83 -68.63
CA VAL A 157 -9.22 -12.26 -69.62
C VAL A 157 -9.92 -11.02 -69.06
N PHE A 158 -10.30 -11.04 -67.80
CA PHE A 158 -10.96 -9.91 -67.13
C PHE A 158 -9.97 -9.07 -66.29
N ARG A 159 -8.67 -9.28 -66.47
CA ARG A 159 -7.58 -8.54 -65.77
C ARG A 159 -7.68 -8.62 -64.23
N THR A 160 -8.29 -9.70 -63.69
CA THR A 160 -8.55 -9.80 -62.27
C THR A 160 -7.27 -9.78 -61.44
N LEU A 161 -6.23 -10.55 -61.89
CA LEU A 161 -4.93 -10.59 -61.22
C LEU A 161 -4.18 -9.27 -61.28
N GLN A 162 -4.29 -8.53 -62.42
CA GLN A 162 -3.70 -7.19 -62.56
C GLN A 162 -4.41 -6.18 -61.63
N LEU A 163 -5.74 -6.26 -61.55
CA LEU A 163 -6.52 -5.44 -60.63
C LEU A 163 -6.11 -5.69 -59.16
N GLU A 164 -6.01 -6.98 -58.75
CA GLU A 164 -5.58 -7.37 -57.42
C GLU A 164 -4.13 -6.84 -57.13
N ALA A 165 -3.23 -6.94 -58.12
CA ALA A 165 -1.87 -6.43 -57.95
C ALA A 165 -1.85 -4.90 -57.82
N ALA A 166 -2.63 -4.17 -58.63
CA ALA A 166 -2.74 -2.72 -58.57
C ALA A 166 -3.39 -2.28 -57.22
N GLN A 167 -4.40 -3.01 -56.75
CA GLN A 167 -4.99 -2.77 -55.40
C GLN A 167 -3.94 -2.94 -54.31
N ALA A 168 -3.19 -4.04 -54.29
CA ALA A 168 -2.16 -4.27 -53.28
C ALA A 168 -1.07 -3.21 -53.32
N THR A 169 -0.75 -2.68 -54.53
CA THR A 169 0.21 -1.57 -54.67
C THR A 169 -0.35 -0.27 -54.06
N ALA A 170 -1.60 0.05 -54.28
CA ALA A 170 -2.27 1.23 -53.73
C ALA A 170 -2.39 1.14 -52.21
N ASP A 171 -2.71 -0.03 -51.69
CA ASP A 171 -2.79 -0.28 -50.25
C ASP A 171 -1.41 -0.14 -49.59
N ASN A 172 -0.35 -0.65 -50.18
CA ASN A 172 1.02 -0.48 -49.68
C ASN A 172 1.43 1.00 -49.66
N ALA A 173 1.15 1.74 -50.73
CA ALA A 173 1.42 3.19 -50.76
C ALA A 173 0.61 3.97 -49.72
N GLN A 174 -0.63 3.54 -49.45
CA GLN A 174 -1.49 4.10 -48.37
C GLN A 174 -0.85 3.89 -46.99
N TYR A 175 -0.35 2.66 -46.69
CA TYR A 175 0.32 2.38 -45.42
C TYR A 175 1.65 3.12 -45.27
N ALA A 176 2.41 3.29 -46.40
CA ALA A 176 3.63 4.10 -46.42
C ALA A 176 3.33 5.57 -46.05
N LEU A 177 2.27 6.14 -46.61
CA LEU A 177 1.83 7.49 -46.26
C LEU A 177 1.42 7.59 -44.79
N GLN A 178 0.66 6.63 -44.24
CA GLN A 178 0.27 6.63 -42.84
C GLN A 178 1.49 6.57 -41.91
N THR A 179 2.51 5.79 -42.27
CA THR A 179 3.76 5.71 -41.52
C THR A 179 4.49 7.05 -41.54
N ALA A 180 4.64 7.67 -42.68
CA ALA A 180 5.29 8.98 -42.83
C ALA A 180 4.55 10.08 -42.01
N GLN A 181 3.21 10.07 -42.04
CA GLN A 181 2.38 11.01 -41.26
C GLN A 181 2.50 10.79 -39.76
N ARG A 182 2.59 9.52 -39.30
CA ARG A 182 2.82 9.22 -37.89
C ARG A 182 4.19 9.73 -37.43
N ASP A 183 5.23 9.51 -38.23
CA ASP A 183 6.59 9.93 -37.90
C ASP A 183 6.72 11.46 -37.88
N GLU A 184 6.06 12.16 -38.82
CA GLU A 184 5.92 13.62 -38.78
C GLU A 184 5.19 14.11 -37.54
N LYS A 185 4.05 13.48 -37.17
CA LYS A 185 3.32 13.81 -35.95
C LYS A 185 4.19 13.61 -34.69
N ASN A 186 5.05 12.60 -34.67
CA ASN A 186 5.94 12.30 -33.56
C ASN A 186 7.09 13.31 -33.41
N THR A 187 7.30 14.21 -34.37
CA THR A 187 8.20 15.39 -34.21
C THR A 187 7.64 16.38 -33.20
N HIS A 188 6.30 16.39 -32.97
CA HIS A 188 5.65 17.22 -31.99
C HIS A 188 5.55 16.43 -30.67
N ILE A 189 6.46 16.71 -29.76
CA ILE A 189 6.52 16.08 -28.45
C ILE A 189 5.40 16.66 -27.60
N SER A 190 4.41 15.86 -27.21
CA SER A 190 3.26 16.30 -26.45
C SER A 190 3.01 15.46 -25.20
N ALA A 191 2.37 16.03 -24.19
CA ALA A 191 1.97 15.32 -22.98
C ALA A 191 0.82 14.32 -23.29
N PRO A 192 0.97 13.03 -22.97
CA PRO A 192 -0.06 12.03 -23.27
C PRO A 192 -1.27 12.07 -22.31
N PHE A 193 -1.10 12.70 -21.15
CA PHE A 193 -2.13 12.92 -20.13
C PHE A 193 -1.84 14.24 -19.38
N ASP A 194 -2.77 14.68 -18.54
CA ASP A 194 -2.55 15.84 -17.64
C ASP A 194 -1.45 15.47 -16.64
N ALA A 195 -0.34 16.20 -16.65
CA ALA A 195 0.86 15.82 -15.91
C ALA A 195 1.58 17.00 -15.26
N VAL A 196 2.32 16.70 -14.20
CA VAL A 196 3.40 17.56 -13.68
C VAL A 196 4.74 17.04 -14.21
N ILE A 197 5.60 17.95 -14.62
CA ILE A 197 6.95 17.64 -15.14
C ILE A 197 7.89 17.50 -13.95
N LEU A 198 8.44 16.29 -13.75
CA LEU A 198 9.41 16.00 -12.68
C LEU A 198 10.84 16.31 -13.09
N SER A 199 11.22 15.95 -14.32
CA SER A 199 12.51 16.27 -14.93
C SER A 199 12.35 16.61 -16.38
N ARG A 200 13.24 17.46 -16.89
CA ARG A 200 13.45 17.75 -18.29
C ARG A 200 14.91 17.44 -18.61
N ASP A 201 15.12 16.52 -19.54
CA ASP A 201 16.44 15.95 -19.84
C ASP A 201 17.01 16.46 -21.16
N VAL A 202 16.34 17.44 -21.80
CA VAL A 202 16.72 18.03 -23.10
C VAL A 202 16.55 19.54 -23.09
N ASP A 203 17.34 20.22 -23.93
CA ASP A 203 17.31 21.67 -24.14
C ASP A 203 17.13 22.02 -25.63
N LEU A 204 16.84 23.28 -25.91
CA LEU A 204 16.76 23.81 -27.25
C LEU A 204 18.11 23.60 -27.98
N GLY A 205 18.09 23.09 -29.20
CA GLY A 205 19.29 22.76 -29.97
C GLY A 205 19.85 21.36 -29.65
N THR A 206 19.28 20.61 -28.68
CA THR A 206 19.72 19.23 -28.42
C THR A 206 19.30 18.33 -29.57
N TYR A 207 20.24 17.53 -30.09
CA TYR A 207 19.94 16.45 -31.04
C TYR A 207 19.55 15.20 -30.25
N VAL A 208 18.36 14.63 -30.54
CA VAL A 208 17.83 13.44 -29.90
C VAL A 208 17.75 12.26 -30.88
N SER A 209 17.96 11.07 -30.37
CA SER A 209 17.79 9.79 -31.06
C SER A 209 16.53 9.08 -30.59
N ILE A 210 16.04 8.11 -31.38
CA ILE A 210 14.88 7.30 -31.00
C ILE A 210 15.19 6.56 -29.69
N GLY A 211 14.30 6.72 -28.70
CA GLY A 211 14.43 6.10 -27.37
C GLY A 211 15.07 6.97 -26.31
N ASP A 212 15.67 8.12 -26.67
CA ASP A 212 16.22 9.07 -25.70
C ASP A 212 15.12 9.61 -24.80
N THR A 213 15.42 9.74 -23.50
CA THR A 213 14.49 10.31 -22.52
C THR A 213 14.47 11.83 -22.67
N LEU A 214 13.28 12.39 -22.79
CA LEU A 214 13.05 13.82 -22.94
C LEU A 214 12.62 14.48 -21.63
N ALA A 215 11.80 13.77 -20.85
CA ALA A 215 11.26 14.23 -19.59
C ALA A 215 10.69 13.05 -18.77
N THR A 216 10.52 13.27 -17.47
CA THR A 216 9.71 12.40 -16.60
C THR A 216 8.45 13.15 -16.20
N LEU A 217 7.30 12.48 -16.37
CA LEU A 217 5.97 13.03 -16.14
C LEU A 217 5.22 12.19 -15.11
N ASN A 218 4.57 12.84 -14.15
CA ASN A 218 3.59 12.21 -13.26
C ASN A 218 2.20 12.74 -13.56
N SER A 219 1.20 11.85 -13.61
CA SER A 219 -0.19 12.27 -13.81
C SER A 219 -0.73 13.09 -12.64
N THR A 220 -1.66 14.01 -12.95
CA THR A 220 -2.32 14.87 -11.96
C THR A 220 -3.77 14.48 -11.69
N ASP A 221 -4.27 13.41 -12.34
CA ASP A 221 -5.65 12.93 -12.21
C ASP A 221 -5.96 12.39 -10.83
N LYS A 222 -5.08 11.55 -10.30
CA LYS A 222 -5.19 10.98 -8.95
C LYS A 222 -3.84 10.45 -8.44
N VAL A 223 -3.76 10.31 -7.13
CA VAL A 223 -2.70 9.55 -6.46
C VAL A 223 -3.26 8.24 -5.94
N GLU A 224 -2.42 7.22 -5.92
CA GLU A 224 -2.72 5.90 -5.37
C GLU A 224 -1.74 5.58 -4.25
N ILE A 225 -2.27 5.00 -3.16
CA ILE A 225 -1.51 4.59 -1.99
C ILE A 225 -1.72 3.09 -1.81
N SER A 226 -0.68 2.29 -1.95
CA SER A 226 -0.72 0.87 -1.65
C SER A 226 -0.49 0.66 -0.17
N VAL A 227 -1.46 0.07 0.51
CA VAL A 227 -1.45 -0.16 1.95
C VAL A 227 -1.39 -1.66 2.20
N PRO A 228 -0.23 -2.21 2.59
CA PRO A 228 -0.11 -3.62 2.94
C PRO A 228 -0.80 -3.89 4.28
N LEU A 229 -1.60 -4.95 4.33
CA LEU A 229 -2.40 -5.33 5.48
C LEU A 229 -2.12 -6.76 5.91
N SER A 230 -2.07 -6.98 7.21
CA SER A 230 -2.02 -8.33 7.79
C SER A 230 -3.33 -9.09 7.56
N LEU A 231 -3.33 -10.41 7.72
CA LEU A 231 -4.51 -11.25 7.56
C LEU A 231 -5.65 -10.82 8.49
N SER A 232 -5.34 -10.46 9.74
CA SER A 232 -6.34 -10.00 10.73
C SER A 232 -6.97 -8.67 10.34
N GLN A 233 -6.17 -7.72 9.85
CA GLN A 233 -6.67 -6.45 9.33
C GLN A 233 -7.53 -6.66 8.09
N TRP A 234 -7.11 -7.56 7.20
CA TRP A 234 -7.87 -7.90 6.00
C TRP A 234 -9.27 -8.45 6.32
N GLN A 235 -9.38 -9.29 7.34
CA GLN A 235 -10.67 -9.85 7.79
C GLN A 235 -11.64 -8.79 8.30
N ASN A 236 -11.14 -7.65 8.76
CA ASN A 236 -11.94 -6.53 9.26
C ASN A 236 -12.38 -5.55 8.18
N LEU A 237 -11.86 -5.64 6.95
CA LEU A 237 -12.27 -4.78 5.83
C LEU A 237 -13.69 -5.12 5.37
N ALA A 238 -14.42 -4.09 4.96
CA ALA A 238 -15.67 -4.26 4.22
C ALA A 238 -15.36 -4.75 2.79
N SER A 239 -16.11 -5.75 2.32
CA SER A 239 -15.88 -6.36 1.00
C SER A 239 -16.36 -5.50 -0.18
N ASP A 240 -17.22 -4.53 0.10
CA ASP A 240 -17.93 -3.70 -0.89
C ASP A 240 -17.23 -2.38 -1.25
N LYS A 241 -16.02 -2.14 -0.74
CA LYS A 241 -15.25 -0.89 -0.90
C LYS A 241 -15.95 0.37 -0.36
N SER A 242 -17.00 0.24 0.42
CA SER A 242 -17.81 1.36 0.93
C SER A 242 -17.19 2.07 2.14
N GLY A 243 -16.06 1.56 2.65
CA GLY A 243 -15.40 2.11 3.83
C GLY A 243 -14.90 3.55 3.59
N GLU A 244 -15.26 4.47 4.49
CA GLU A 244 -14.63 5.78 4.53
C GLU A 244 -13.12 5.64 4.74
N VAL A 245 -12.35 6.41 3.98
CA VAL A 245 -10.89 6.39 4.03
C VAL A 245 -10.37 7.76 4.40
N ILE A 246 -9.62 7.82 5.49
CA ILE A 246 -8.93 9.03 5.94
C ILE A 246 -7.44 8.84 5.69
N LEU A 247 -6.85 9.78 4.96
CA LEU A 247 -5.43 9.89 4.69
C LEU A 247 -4.87 10.98 5.59
N SER A 248 -3.81 10.71 6.33
CA SER A 248 -3.16 11.69 7.21
C SER A 248 -1.67 11.73 6.93
N ASP A 249 -1.13 12.91 6.67
CA ASP A 249 0.31 13.10 6.57
C ASP A 249 0.95 12.89 7.95
N VAL A 250 1.91 11.99 8.02
CA VAL A 250 2.59 11.65 9.28
C VAL A 250 3.43 12.80 9.84
N THR A 251 3.80 13.79 9.01
CA THR A 251 4.65 14.92 9.38
C THR A 251 3.85 16.17 9.70
N THR A 252 2.92 16.56 8.81
CA THR A 252 2.16 17.81 8.91
C THR A 252 0.79 17.64 9.55
N GLN A 253 0.32 16.39 9.71
CA GLN A 253 -1.02 16.02 10.19
C GLN A 253 -2.17 16.54 9.32
N ASN A 254 -1.90 17.01 8.12
CA ASN A 254 -2.93 17.32 7.15
C ASN A 254 -3.74 16.06 6.81
N GLN A 255 -5.04 16.25 6.57
CA GLN A 255 -5.94 15.13 6.29
C GLN A 255 -6.67 15.32 4.96
N TRP A 256 -6.89 14.19 4.30
CA TRP A 256 -7.67 14.11 3.07
C TRP A 256 -8.63 12.93 3.16
N GLN A 257 -9.73 13.03 2.44
CA GLN A 257 -10.70 11.95 2.32
C GLN A 257 -10.46 11.22 1.00
N GLY A 258 -10.00 9.98 1.10
CA GLY A 258 -9.79 9.09 -0.03
C GLY A 258 -10.90 8.05 -0.15
N TYR A 259 -10.70 7.11 -1.07
CA TYR A 259 -11.58 5.96 -1.27
C TYR A 259 -10.80 4.70 -1.63
N ILE A 260 -11.40 3.52 -1.44
CA ILE A 260 -10.80 2.24 -1.83
C ILE A 260 -10.95 2.08 -3.35
N ALA A 261 -9.85 2.20 -4.08
CA ALA A 261 -9.83 2.02 -5.52
C ALA A 261 -9.94 0.54 -5.89
N ARG A 262 -9.09 -0.31 -5.30
CA ARG A 262 -9.07 -1.75 -5.57
C ARG A 262 -8.45 -2.54 -4.43
N PHE A 263 -8.79 -3.81 -4.40
CA PHE A 263 -8.12 -4.84 -3.60
C PHE A 263 -7.15 -5.60 -4.50
N GLU A 264 -5.88 -5.67 -4.13
CA GLU A 264 -4.92 -6.47 -4.88
C GLU A 264 -5.19 -7.96 -4.69
N GLN A 265 -5.03 -8.75 -5.76
CA GLN A 265 -5.37 -10.17 -5.79
C GLN A 265 -4.15 -11.08 -5.60
N HIS A 266 -2.99 -10.51 -5.28
CA HIS A 266 -1.75 -11.22 -5.01
C HIS A 266 -1.24 -10.92 -3.60
N LEU A 267 -0.35 -11.77 -3.12
CA LEU A 267 0.43 -11.54 -1.90
C LEU A 267 1.80 -11.03 -2.31
N ASP A 268 2.31 -10.08 -1.55
CA ASP A 268 3.71 -9.67 -1.68
C ASP A 268 4.63 -10.83 -1.30
N ASP A 269 5.62 -11.13 -2.14
CA ASP A 269 6.48 -12.30 -1.98
C ASP A 269 7.35 -12.25 -0.72
N SER A 270 7.70 -11.05 -0.27
CA SER A 270 8.58 -10.83 0.88
C SER A 270 7.82 -10.80 2.21
N SER A 271 6.74 -10.02 2.27
CA SER A 271 5.97 -9.78 3.49
C SER A 271 4.79 -10.73 3.68
N ARG A 272 4.38 -11.44 2.61
CA ARG A 272 3.16 -12.27 2.56
C ARG A 272 1.89 -11.49 2.90
N GLN A 273 1.93 -10.17 2.76
CA GLN A 273 0.80 -9.29 2.99
C GLN A 273 0.04 -9.04 1.69
N ARG A 274 -1.23 -8.73 1.83
CA ARG A 274 -2.11 -8.34 0.74
C ARG A 274 -2.40 -6.86 0.85
N SER A 275 -2.30 -6.12 -0.26
CA SER A 275 -2.47 -4.68 -0.24
C SER A 275 -3.87 -4.23 -0.65
N VAL A 276 -4.32 -3.16 -0.01
CA VAL A 276 -5.45 -2.35 -0.46
C VAL A 276 -4.90 -1.11 -1.11
N VAL A 277 -5.37 -0.80 -2.31
CA VAL A 277 -5.03 0.45 -2.98
C VAL A 277 -6.13 1.46 -2.73
N VAL A 278 -5.73 2.53 -2.07
CA VAL A 278 -6.56 3.70 -1.80
C VAL A 278 -6.19 4.79 -2.79
N ALA A 279 -7.16 5.59 -3.22
CA ALA A 279 -6.93 6.70 -4.13
C ALA A 279 -7.52 8.02 -3.61
N LEU A 280 -6.93 9.11 -4.08
CA LEU A 280 -7.44 10.47 -3.93
C LEU A 280 -7.42 11.14 -5.31
N ASP A 281 -8.60 11.56 -5.78
CA ASP A 281 -8.72 12.26 -7.06
C ASP A 281 -8.28 13.70 -6.93
N LYS A 282 -7.71 14.24 -8.03
CA LYS A 282 -7.28 15.63 -8.17
C LYS A 282 -6.44 16.12 -6.98
N PRO A 283 -5.34 15.45 -6.67
CA PRO A 283 -4.55 15.71 -5.47
C PRO A 283 -3.99 17.12 -5.40
N PHE A 284 -3.73 17.76 -6.54
CA PHE A 284 -3.23 19.13 -6.63
C PHE A 284 -4.32 20.21 -6.47
N GLU A 285 -5.61 19.86 -6.65
CA GLU A 285 -6.76 20.76 -6.51
C GLU A 285 -7.37 20.74 -5.09
N GLN A 286 -6.82 19.91 -4.17
CA GLN A 286 -7.27 19.87 -2.78
C GLN A 286 -6.94 21.19 -2.06
N ALA A 287 -7.68 21.51 -1.00
CA ALA A 287 -7.41 22.71 -0.17
C ALA A 287 -5.96 22.78 0.33
N THR A 288 -5.40 21.61 0.69
CA THR A 288 -3.97 21.40 0.85
C THR A 288 -3.55 20.38 -0.18
N PRO A 289 -2.71 20.72 -1.17
CA PRO A 289 -2.29 19.79 -2.20
C PRO A 289 -1.58 18.56 -1.61
N LEU A 290 -1.93 17.37 -2.09
CA LEU A 290 -1.23 16.14 -1.77
C LEU A 290 -0.24 15.81 -2.89
N LEU A 291 1.04 15.87 -2.58
CA LEU A 291 2.10 15.63 -3.57
C LEU A 291 2.46 14.13 -3.62
N PRO A 292 2.71 13.56 -4.81
CA PRO A 292 3.34 12.24 -4.92
C PRO A 292 4.68 12.22 -4.16
N GLY A 293 4.96 11.09 -3.48
CA GLY A 293 6.12 10.95 -2.59
C GLY A 293 5.78 11.20 -1.11
N THR A 294 4.61 11.76 -0.79
CA THR A 294 4.18 11.95 0.60
C THR A 294 3.88 10.61 1.26
N PHE A 295 4.44 10.40 2.47
CA PHE A 295 4.15 9.20 3.26
C PHE A 295 2.95 9.43 4.18
N LEU A 296 1.96 8.55 4.05
CA LEU A 296 0.64 8.73 4.67
C LEU A 296 0.31 7.60 5.65
N ALA A 297 -0.29 7.97 6.77
CA ALA A 297 -1.08 7.07 7.57
C ALA A 297 -2.48 6.98 6.97
N VAL A 298 -2.94 5.76 6.74
CA VAL A 298 -4.23 5.47 6.12
C VAL A 298 -5.13 4.77 7.13
N GLN A 299 -6.31 5.30 7.36
CA GLN A 299 -7.34 4.69 8.18
C GLN A 299 -8.57 4.39 7.33
N ILE A 300 -8.99 3.13 7.33
CA ILE A 300 -10.10 2.63 6.53
C ILE A 300 -11.19 2.14 7.49
N ALA A 301 -12.40 2.65 7.34
CA ALA A 301 -13.56 2.11 8.03
C ALA A 301 -13.89 0.72 7.48
N GLY A 302 -13.85 -0.27 8.34
CA GLY A 302 -14.10 -1.67 8.01
C GLY A 302 -15.55 -2.07 8.21
N LYS A 303 -15.81 -3.36 8.42
CA LYS A 303 -17.15 -3.89 8.68
C LYS A 303 -17.62 -3.62 10.11
N ALA A 304 -18.92 -3.57 10.31
CA ALA A 304 -19.51 -3.57 11.65
C ALA A 304 -19.33 -4.97 12.29
N LEU A 305 -18.73 -5.01 13.47
CA LEU A 305 -18.54 -6.21 14.27
C LEU A 305 -19.52 -6.20 15.44
N ASN A 306 -20.31 -7.25 15.54
CA ASN A 306 -21.28 -7.41 16.62
C ASN A 306 -20.61 -8.09 17.81
N ASN A 307 -21.15 -7.83 19.00
CA ASN A 307 -20.75 -8.50 20.22
C ASN A 307 -19.27 -8.29 20.56
N VAL A 308 -18.75 -7.07 20.42
CA VAL A 308 -17.35 -6.68 20.68
C VAL A 308 -17.24 -5.93 21.99
N ILE A 309 -16.21 -6.20 22.77
CA ILE A 309 -15.92 -5.51 24.02
C ILE A 309 -14.88 -4.40 23.77
N LYS A 310 -15.22 -3.16 24.14
CA LYS A 310 -14.32 -2.01 24.09
C LYS A 310 -13.65 -1.82 25.46
N LEU A 311 -12.32 -1.81 25.49
CA LEU A 311 -11.51 -1.58 26.69
C LEU A 311 -10.48 -0.48 26.43
N PRO A 312 -10.09 0.30 27.46
CA PRO A 312 -8.90 1.12 27.35
C PRO A 312 -7.66 0.26 27.06
N ALA A 313 -6.73 0.74 26.27
CA ALA A 313 -5.48 0.01 25.98
C ALA A 313 -4.71 -0.37 27.26
N SER A 314 -4.82 0.45 28.32
CA SER A 314 -4.21 0.20 29.62
C SER A 314 -4.78 -1.03 30.36
N ALA A 315 -5.95 -1.55 29.97
CA ALA A 315 -6.57 -2.71 30.61
C ALA A 315 -6.06 -4.05 30.06
N VAL A 316 -5.30 -4.01 28.94
CA VAL A 316 -4.67 -5.17 28.34
C VAL A 316 -3.21 -5.20 28.71
N SER A 317 -2.74 -6.30 29.32
CA SER A 317 -1.32 -6.46 29.68
C SER A 317 -0.44 -6.62 28.43
N GLN A 318 0.88 -6.50 28.59
CA GLN A 318 1.85 -6.71 27.52
C GLN A 318 1.77 -8.13 26.91
N GLU A 319 1.32 -9.10 27.70
CA GLU A 319 1.11 -10.50 27.30
C GLU A 319 -0.24 -10.74 26.60
N GLY A 320 -1.05 -9.70 26.43
CA GLY A 320 -2.40 -9.80 25.85
C GLY A 320 -3.46 -10.33 26.80
N LEU A 321 -3.17 -10.37 28.11
CA LEU A 321 -4.12 -10.78 29.15
C LEU A 321 -4.98 -9.60 29.60
N ILE A 322 -6.25 -9.86 29.87
CA ILE A 322 -7.11 -8.99 30.63
C ILE A 322 -7.37 -9.59 32.00
N TRP A 323 -7.42 -8.74 33.02
CA TRP A 323 -7.75 -9.13 34.37
C TRP A 323 -9.17 -8.68 34.69
N TYR A 324 -9.98 -9.55 35.28
CA TYR A 324 -11.32 -9.21 35.70
C TYR A 324 -11.60 -9.70 37.12
N VAL A 325 -12.54 -9.05 37.78
CA VAL A 325 -12.98 -9.37 39.11
C VAL A 325 -14.25 -10.22 39.01
N ASN A 326 -14.20 -11.45 39.53
CA ASN A 326 -15.36 -12.36 39.56
C ASN A 326 -16.37 -12.00 40.66
N GLU A 327 -17.44 -12.79 40.78
CA GLU A 327 -18.49 -12.59 41.80
C GLU A 327 -18.00 -12.76 43.25
N GLN A 328 -16.91 -13.50 43.45
CA GLN A 328 -16.27 -13.73 44.74
C GLN A 328 -15.25 -12.66 45.12
N ASN A 329 -15.16 -11.57 44.33
CA ASN A 329 -14.14 -10.51 44.44
C ASN A 329 -12.71 -11.04 44.38
N THR A 330 -12.44 -12.03 43.55
CA THR A 330 -11.09 -12.47 43.21
C THR A 330 -10.72 -12.11 41.80
N LEU A 331 -9.41 -11.90 41.56
CA LEU A 331 -8.85 -11.63 40.27
C LEU A 331 -8.73 -12.90 39.44
N MET A 332 -9.14 -12.81 38.20
CA MET A 332 -8.98 -13.86 37.20
C MET A 332 -8.39 -13.25 35.92
N SER A 333 -7.50 -13.97 35.30
CA SER A 333 -6.92 -13.56 34.00
C SER A 333 -7.46 -14.40 32.86
N ILE A 334 -7.65 -13.77 31.71
CA ILE A 334 -8.07 -14.44 30.49
C ILE A 334 -7.33 -13.85 29.29
N GLN A 335 -7.00 -14.70 28.32
CA GLN A 335 -6.38 -14.25 27.07
C GLN A 335 -7.39 -13.48 26.23
N ALA A 336 -7.09 -12.22 25.90
CA ALA A 336 -7.92 -11.40 25.04
C ALA A 336 -7.54 -11.57 23.57
N GLN A 337 -8.50 -11.93 22.73
CA GLN A 337 -8.32 -11.90 21.29
C GLN A 337 -8.59 -10.48 20.78
N LYS A 338 -7.53 -9.73 20.48
CA LYS A 338 -7.63 -8.39 19.92
C LYS A 338 -8.14 -8.46 18.47
N LEU A 339 -9.20 -7.69 18.18
CA LEU A 339 -9.78 -7.55 16.86
C LEU A 339 -9.19 -6.34 16.11
N PHE A 340 -9.21 -5.17 16.78
CA PHE A 340 -8.61 -3.94 16.26
C PHE A 340 -8.36 -2.94 17.40
N GLU A 341 -7.66 -1.83 17.06
CA GLU A 341 -7.42 -0.69 17.97
C GLU A 341 -7.91 0.60 17.34
N ARG A 342 -8.36 1.54 18.19
CA ARG A 342 -8.72 2.89 17.76
C ARG A 342 -8.45 3.90 18.88
N GLY A 343 -7.49 4.81 18.65
CA GLY A 343 -7.03 5.74 19.68
C GLY A 343 -6.53 4.97 20.91
N ASP A 344 -6.98 5.38 22.10
CA ASP A 344 -6.60 4.76 23.37
C ASP A 344 -7.41 3.50 23.74
N TYR A 345 -8.13 2.93 22.80
CA TYR A 345 -9.01 1.79 23.04
C TYR A 345 -8.63 0.57 22.20
N VAL A 346 -8.73 -0.60 22.84
CA VAL A 346 -8.62 -1.93 22.23
C VAL A 346 -10.00 -2.56 22.17
N TYR A 347 -10.29 -3.19 21.04
CA TYR A 347 -11.55 -3.91 20.81
C TYR A 347 -11.24 -5.40 20.72
N ILE A 348 -11.89 -6.18 21.62
CA ILE A 348 -11.61 -7.61 21.77
C ILE A 348 -12.86 -8.44 21.45
N SER A 349 -12.61 -9.70 21.11
CA SER A 349 -13.69 -10.70 20.97
C SER A 349 -14.49 -10.86 22.26
N PRO A 350 -15.77 -11.24 22.17
CA PRO A 350 -16.56 -11.60 23.36
C PRO A 350 -15.89 -12.76 24.09
N ILE A 351 -16.02 -12.76 25.40
CA ILE A 351 -15.49 -13.82 26.27
C ILE A 351 -16.62 -14.78 26.56
N GLU A 352 -16.44 -16.04 26.19
CA GLU A 352 -17.46 -17.07 26.38
C GLU A 352 -17.91 -17.17 27.86
N GLY A 353 -19.22 -17.23 28.06
CA GLY A 353 -19.82 -17.36 29.40
C GLY A 353 -19.95 -16.04 30.19
N HIS A 354 -19.53 -14.90 29.66
CA HIS A 354 -19.55 -13.62 30.35
C HIS A 354 -20.25 -12.52 29.52
N THR A 355 -21.41 -12.08 30.03
CA THR A 355 -22.19 -10.98 29.41
C THR A 355 -21.84 -9.59 29.96
N ASN A 356 -21.28 -9.54 31.19
CA ASN A 356 -20.85 -8.31 31.84
C ASN A 356 -19.60 -8.62 32.69
N LEU A 357 -18.47 -8.03 32.32
CA LEU A 357 -17.18 -8.25 32.98
C LEU A 357 -16.75 -7.01 33.73
N ARG A 358 -16.38 -7.15 34.99
CA ARG A 358 -15.67 -6.10 35.75
C ARG A 358 -14.19 -6.17 35.46
N VAL A 359 -13.75 -5.54 34.37
CA VAL A 359 -12.34 -5.57 33.89
C VAL A 359 -11.52 -4.57 34.65
N VAL A 360 -10.32 -4.94 35.07
CA VAL A 360 -9.36 -4.06 35.75
C VAL A 360 -8.78 -3.06 34.77
N ALA A 361 -8.91 -1.76 35.05
CA ALA A 361 -8.50 -0.68 34.15
C ALA A 361 -6.99 -0.58 33.91
N ARG A 362 -6.21 -0.99 34.91
CA ARG A 362 -4.73 -0.96 34.88
C ARG A 362 -4.19 -2.15 35.69
N PRO A 363 -4.01 -3.32 35.05
CA PRO A 363 -3.48 -4.48 35.74
C PRO A 363 -2.00 -4.28 36.11
N LEU A 364 -1.64 -4.76 37.31
CA LEU A 364 -0.25 -4.77 37.78
C LEU A 364 0.40 -6.11 37.46
N VAL A 365 1.70 -6.10 37.22
CA VAL A 365 2.48 -7.33 36.95
C VAL A 365 2.47 -8.32 38.13
N SER A 366 2.20 -7.82 39.34
CA SER A 366 2.14 -8.63 40.57
C SER A 366 0.81 -9.35 40.79
N TYR A 367 -0.18 -9.20 39.91
CA TYR A 367 -1.47 -9.86 40.09
C TYR A 367 -1.37 -11.39 39.87
N LEU A 368 -2.03 -12.12 40.71
CA LEU A 368 -2.16 -13.56 40.65
C LEU A 368 -3.63 -13.95 40.54
N ASN A 369 -3.90 -15.08 39.88
CA ASN A 369 -5.25 -15.67 39.88
C ASN A 369 -5.69 -16.00 41.31
N ASP A 370 -6.97 -15.86 41.58
CA ASP A 370 -7.61 -16.08 42.89
C ASP A 370 -7.19 -15.07 44.00
N MET A 371 -6.47 -14.00 43.65
CA MET A 371 -6.12 -12.96 44.59
C MET A 371 -7.36 -12.13 44.98
N LEU A 372 -7.64 -12.03 46.27
CA LEU A 372 -8.73 -11.20 46.79
C LEU A 372 -8.46 -9.71 46.56
N VAL A 373 -9.51 -8.99 46.13
CA VAL A 373 -9.45 -7.54 45.86
C VAL A 373 -10.67 -6.83 46.48
N ASN A 374 -10.51 -5.52 46.74
CA ASN A 374 -11.56 -4.64 47.24
C ASN A 374 -12.00 -3.65 46.14
#